data_39828f8c0292c004296fd9bd296e1484
#
_entry.id   39828f8c0292c004296fd9bd296e1484
#
_cell.length_a   1.000
_cell.length_b   1.000
_cell.length_c   1.000
_cell.angle_alpha   90.00
_cell.angle_beta   90.00
_cell.angle_gamma   90.00
#
_symmetry.space_group_name_H-M   'P 1'
#
loop_
_entity.id
_entity.type
_entity.pdbx_description
1 polymer ?
#
loop_
_entity_poly.entity_id
_entity_poly.type
_entity_poly.pdbx_seq_one_letter_code
_entity_poly.pdbx_strand_id
1 'polypeptide(L)'
;MARIPIDEIERLKNEVSVERLIESAGIALKKLGKDRSGRCPFHADDTASLVVTPAKNLWHCFGCQIGGGPIDWVMKKNAVSFRHAVELLRDGSLPSLAAHAADQSNAGVLKRATVRTLAAPVTRDADNDALMMQVIGYYHDTLKQSPDALAYLKSRGLDHPELIDTFKLGFVNRTLGLRLPEKNRLAGAELRTRLQAIGIYRQSGHEHFNGSLVVPVIDEAGHVVEVYGRKLLDNLRAGTPKHLYLPKECRAASGEVSGEMSLFLEWRRSSFFWLP
;
A
#
# COMPACT_ATOMS: atom_id res chain seq x y z
N MET A 1 12.33 2.80 -12.60
CA MET A 1 12.72 3.39 -11.29
C MET A 1 14.01 2.77 -10.83
N ALA A 2 15.03 3.57 -10.53
CA ALA A 2 16.31 3.09 -10.02
C ALA A 2 16.09 2.30 -8.71
N ARG A 3 16.88 1.26 -8.52
CA ARG A 3 16.94 0.52 -7.26
C ARG A 3 17.54 1.44 -6.21
N ILE A 4 16.93 1.53 -5.03
CA ILE A 4 17.53 2.30 -3.93
C ILE A 4 18.88 1.66 -3.59
N PRO A 5 19.97 2.43 -3.54
CA PRO A 5 21.28 1.92 -3.17
C PRO A 5 21.26 1.26 -1.78
N ILE A 6 22.01 0.19 -1.62
CA ILE A 6 22.06 -0.55 -0.34
C ILE A 6 22.64 0.34 0.75
N ASP A 7 23.66 1.10 0.42
CA ASP A 7 24.36 2.04 1.31
C ASP A 7 23.39 3.11 1.87
N GLU A 8 22.45 3.57 1.05
CA GLU A 8 21.42 4.53 1.49
C GLU A 8 20.44 3.89 2.48
N ILE A 9 20.05 2.65 2.24
CA ILE A 9 19.19 1.89 3.17
C ILE A 9 19.92 1.67 4.51
N GLU A 10 21.19 1.30 4.47
CA GLU A 10 22.00 1.10 5.67
C GLU A 10 22.24 2.41 6.43
N ARG A 11 22.51 3.48 5.71
CA ARG A 11 22.61 4.82 6.28
C ARG A 11 21.35 5.20 7.05
N LEU A 12 20.18 5.11 6.42
CA LEU A 12 18.91 5.44 7.05
C LEU A 12 18.60 4.54 8.27
N LYS A 13 18.95 3.25 8.20
CA LYS A 13 18.80 2.34 9.35
C LYS A 13 19.67 2.72 10.54
N ASN A 14 20.83 3.32 10.30
CA ASN A 14 21.78 3.69 11.35
C ASN A 14 21.58 5.11 11.86
N GLU A 15 21.27 6.07 10.97
CA GLU A 15 21.16 7.49 11.32
C GLU A 15 19.81 7.84 11.93
N VAL A 16 18.74 7.17 11.48
CA VAL A 16 17.39 7.47 11.95
C VAL A 16 17.04 6.65 13.19
N SER A 17 16.89 7.32 14.33
CA SER A 17 16.49 6.67 15.58
C SER A 17 15.03 6.23 15.57
N VAL A 18 14.81 4.92 15.73
CA VAL A 18 13.45 4.37 15.86
C VAL A 18 12.75 4.84 17.14
N GLU A 19 13.51 5.05 18.23
CA GLU A 19 12.97 5.60 19.48
C GLU A 19 12.37 6.98 19.25
N ARG A 20 13.09 7.89 18.59
CA ARG A 20 12.61 9.23 18.25
C ARG A 20 11.41 9.20 17.32
N LEU A 21 11.39 8.28 16.33
CA LEU A 21 10.23 8.13 15.44
C LEU A 21 8.96 7.71 16.20
N ILE A 22 9.11 6.84 17.19
CA ILE A 22 8.00 6.37 18.02
C ILE A 22 7.51 7.47 18.96
N GLU A 23 8.41 8.20 19.59
CA GLU A 23 8.07 9.33 20.45
C GLU A 23 7.41 10.49 19.66
N SER A 24 7.93 10.80 18.47
CA SER A 24 7.36 11.80 17.58
C SER A 24 5.97 11.41 17.08
N ALA A 25 5.67 10.11 17.05
CA ALA A 25 4.32 9.61 16.76
C ALA A 25 3.35 9.73 17.96
N GLY A 26 3.76 10.37 19.07
CA GLY A 26 2.95 10.61 20.27
C GLY A 26 2.87 9.39 21.20
N ILE A 27 3.77 8.43 21.10
CA ILE A 27 3.81 7.25 21.95
C ILE A 27 4.80 7.48 23.09
N ALA A 28 4.29 7.51 24.31
CA ALA A 28 5.13 7.63 25.50
C ALA A 28 5.89 6.32 25.75
N LEU A 29 7.22 6.40 25.72
CA LEU A 29 8.10 5.31 26.04
C LEU A 29 8.61 5.41 27.49
N LYS A 30 8.46 4.31 28.23
CA LYS A 30 9.00 4.16 29.60
C LYS A 30 10.27 3.35 29.59
N LYS A 31 11.22 3.70 30.44
CA LYS A 31 12.48 2.96 30.58
C LYS A 31 12.22 1.56 31.16
N LEU A 32 12.72 0.53 30.50
CA LEU A 32 12.66 -0.86 30.92
C LEU A 32 14.06 -1.48 30.83
N GLY A 33 14.86 -1.26 31.86
CA GLY A 33 16.27 -1.66 31.85
C GLY A 33 17.07 -0.93 30.77
N LYS A 34 17.59 -1.68 29.78
CA LYS A 34 18.30 -1.17 28.59
C LYS A 34 17.36 -0.79 27.44
N ASP A 35 16.12 -1.24 27.50
CA ASP A 35 15.11 -1.04 26.48
C ASP A 35 14.10 0.04 26.89
N ARG A 36 13.18 0.34 25.99
CA ARG A 36 12.01 1.20 26.22
C ARG A 36 10.74 0.40 25.99
N SER A 37 9.72 0.65 26.77
CA SER A 37 8.42 0.00 26.65
C SER A 37 7.31 1.04 26.49
N GLY A 38 6.36 0.77 25.63
CA GLY A 38 5.22 1.64 25.36
C GLY A 38 4.01 0.87 24.87
N ARG A 39 2.90 1.57 24.65
CA ARG A 39 1.70 0.97 24.05
C ARG A 39 1.84 0.90 22.53
N CYS A 40 1.47 -0.24 21.97
CA CYS A 40 1.53 -0.44 20.54
C CYS A 40 0.42 0.33 19.82
N PRO A 41 0.72 1.11 18.77
CA PRO A 41 -0.29 1.84 18.00
C PRO A 41 -1.01 0.99 16.95
N PHE A 42 -0.59 -0.25 16.75
CA PHE A 42 -1.06 -1.10 15.65
C PHE A 42 -2.13 -2.10 16.07
N HIS A 43 -2.48 -2.18 17.36
CA HIS A 43 -3.58 -2.97 17.89
C HIS A 43 -4.14 -2.30 19.15
N ALA A 44 -5.30 -2.73 19.61
CA ALA A 44 -5.83 -2.32 20.90
C ALA A 44 -4.93 -2.88 22.01
N ASP A 45 -4.12 -2.02 22.64
CA ASP A 45 -3.09 -2.37 23.62
C ASP A 45 -3.40 -1.72 24.97
N ASP A 46 -3.91 -2.52 25.91
CA ASP A 46 -4.18 -2.06 27.27
C ASP A 46 -2.93 -2.15 28.15
N THR A 47 -1.98 -3.00 27.77
CA THR A 47 -0.69 -3.19 28.43
C THR A 47 0.46 -2.81 27.50
N ALA A 48 1.55 -2.24 28.02
CA ALA A 48 2.68 -1.80 27.22
C ALA A 48 3.40 -3.01 26.59
N SER A 49 2.97 -3.42 25.38
CA SER A 49 3.49 -4.57 24.64
C SER A 49 4.55 -4.21 23.59
N LEU A 50 4.71 -2.92 23.28
CA LEU A 50 5.75 -2.42 22.38
C LEU A 50 7.07 -2.28 23.13
N VAL A 51 8.10 -2.94 22.66
CA VAL A 51 9.48 -2.84 23.19
C VAL A 51 10.36 -2.25 22.11
N VAL A 52 11.16 -1.26 22.48
CA VAL A 52 12.16 -0.60 21.64
C VAL A 52 13.53 -0.87 22.24
N THR A 53 14.45 -1.37 21.44
CA THR A 53 15.85 -1.60 21.81
C THR A 53 16.73 -0.54 21.13
N PRO A 54 17.06 0.59 21.79
CA PRO A 54 17.81 1.68 21.18
C PRO A 54 19.19 1.26 20.69
N ALA A 55 19.87 0.37 21.43
CA ALA A 55 21.21 -0.12 21.09
C ALA A 55 21.27 -0.87 19.73
N LYS A 56 20.15 -1.47 19.30
CA LYS A 56 20.01 -2.18 18.02
C LYS A 56 19.21 -1.39 17.00
N ASN A 57 18.66 -0.25 17.40
CA ASN A 57 17.74 0.56 16.60
C ASN A 57 16.55 -0.25 16.06
N LEU A 58 15.98 -1.13 16.89
CA LEU A 58 14.87 -2.02 16.57
C LEU A 58 13.71 -1.83 17.53
N TRP A 59 12.53 -2.15 17.03
CA TRP A 59 11.31 -2.23 17.83
C TRP A 59 10.61 -3.56 17.57
N HIS A 60 9.86 -4.04 18.56
CA HIS A 60 9.04 -5.24 18.47
C HIS A 60 7.82 -5.11 19.37
N CYS A 61 6.66 -5.52 18.89
CA CYS A 61 5.45 -5.61 19.68
C CYS A 61 5.14 -7.09 20.00
N PHE A 62 5.10 -7.44 21.27
CA PHE A 62 4.79 -8.79 21.73
C PHE A 62 3.28 -9.11 21.63
N GLY A 63 2.41 -8.10 21.54
CA GLY A 63 0.96 -8.30 21.39
C GLY A 63 0.56 -8.69 19.97
N CYS A 64 1.02 -7.95 18.95
CA CYS A 64 0.69 -8.23 17.55
C CYS A 64 1.82 -8.89 16.75
N GLN A 65 2.95 -9.23 17.38
CA GLN A 65 4.07 -9.96 16.78
C GLN A 65 4.71 -9.25 15.56
N ILE A 66 4.62 -7.92 15.52
CA ILE A 66 5.26 -7.12 14.48
C ILE A 66 6.47 -6.38 15.03
N GLY A 67 7.45 -6.15 14.18
CA GLY A 67 8.67 -5.45 14.56
C GLY A 67 9.52 -5.09 13.34
N GLY A 68 10.65 -4.44 13.59
CA GLY A 68 11.60 -4.07 12.55
C GLY A 68 12.45 -2.87 12.94
N GLY A 69 13.03 -2.20 11.94
CA GLY A 69 13.81 -0.98 12.08
C GLY A 69 13.02 0.30 11.82
N PRO A 70 13.72 1.44 11.63
CA PRO A 70 13.10 2.74 11.35
C PRO A 70 12.23 2.73 10.10
N ILE A 71 12.69 2.10 9.02
CA ILE A 71 11.95 2.02 7.75
C ILE A 71 10.65 1.23 7.94
N ASP A 72 10.72 0.09 8.64
CA ASP A 72 9.56 -0.75 8.92
C ASP A 72 8.51 -0.01 9.78
N TRP A 73 8.98 0.82 10.71
CA TRP A 73 8.11 1.68 11.50
C TRP A 73 7.32 2.65 10.62
N VAL A 74 8.02 3.39 9.73
CA VAL A 74 7.40 4.36 8.83
C VAL A 74 6.43 3.67 7.87
N MET A 75 6.80 2.52 7.32
CA MET A 75 5.92 1.71 6.47
C MET A 75 4.61 1.35 7.18
N LYS A 76 4.70 0.85 8.41
CA LYS A 76 3.53 0.43 9.20
C LYS A 76 2.70 1.62 9.67
N LYS A 77 3.35 2.68 10.14
CA LYS A 77 2.68 3.87 10.70
C LYS A 77 1.91 4.64 9.63
N ASN A 78 2.51 4.83 8.45
CA ASN A 78 1.95 5.63 7.38
C ASN A 78 1.25 4.78 6.29
N ALA A 79 1.25 3.44 6.44
CA ALA A 79 0.71 2.51 5.44
C ALA A 79 1.29 2.74 4.03
N VAL A 80 2.61 2.97 3.95
CA VAL A 80 3.33 3.27 2.70
C VAL A 80 4.24 2.12 2.29
N SER A 81 4.63 2.10 1.01
CA SER A 81 5.60 1.14 0.48
C SER A 81 7.00 1.41 1.04
N PHE A 82 7.87 0.39 0.98
CA PHE A 82 9.28 0.51 1.38
C PHE A 82 9.98 1.70 0.75
N ARG A 83 9.80 1.90 -0.56
CA ARG A 83 10.40 3.01 -1.30
C ARG A 83 9.92 4.36 -0.78
N HIS A 84 8.63 4.51 -0.59
CA HIS A 84 8.04 5.74 -0.10
C HIS A 84 8.47 6.02 1.35
N ALA A 85 8.60 4.98 2.19
CA ALA A 85 9.15 5.13 3.53
C ALA A 85 10.61 5.63 3.52
N VAL A 86 11.43 5.12 2.59
CA VAL A 86 12.81 5.59 2.40
C VAL A 86 12.84 7.05 1.94
N GLU A 87 11.98 7.44 1.00
CA GLU A 87 11.86 8.82 0.53
C GLU A 87 11.45 9.77 1.67
N LEU A 88 10.43 9.40 2.45
CA LEU A 88 9.97 10.18 3.60
C LEU A 88 11.07 10.36 4.65
N LEU A 89 11.87 9.33 4.89
CA LEU A 89 12.99 9.40 5.84
C LEU A 89 14.15 10.25 5.31
N ARG A 90 14.43 10.16 4.01
CA ARG A 90 15.46 10.96 3.34
C ARG A 90 15.16 12.44 3.35
N ASP A 91 13.93 12.80 3.02
CA ASP A 91 13.51 14.19 2.87
C ASP A 91 13.17 14.84 4.21
N GLY A 92 13.21 14.10 5.32
CA GLY A 92 12.80 14.59 6.64
C GLY A 92 11.33 15.02 6.72
N SER A 93 10.55 14.67 5.71
CA SER A 93 9.16 15.13 5.51
C SER A 93 8.14 14.39 6.39
N LEU A 94 8.58 13.75 7.48
CA LEU A 94 7.64 13.19 8.45
C LEU A 94 6.99 14.34 9.22
N PRO A 95 5.66 14.49 9.18
CA PRO A 95 4.95 15.62 9.80
C PRO A 95 5.26 15.83 11.28
N SER A 96 5.75 14.79 11.94
CA SER A 96 6.10 14.81 13.37
C SER A 96 7.55 15.26 13.66
N LEU A 97 8.47 15.26 12.69
CA LEU A 97 9.83 15.76 12.90
C LEU A 97 9.94 17.28 12.71
N ALA A 98 9.08 17.87 11.90
CA ALA A 98 9.03 19.32 11.68
C ALA A 98 8.41 20.11 12.86
N ALA A 99 7.62 19.45 13.71
CA ALA A 99 6.93 20.11 14.82
C ALA A 99 7.80 20.31 16.07
N HIS A 100 8.96 19.67 16.17
CA HIS A 100 9.81 19.77 17.36
C HIS A 100 10.92 20.83 17.30
N ALA A 101 11.01 21.59 16.20
CA ALA A 101 11.94 22.73 16.13
C ALA A 101 11.35 24.03 16.67
N ALA A 102 10.08 24.07 17.04
CA ALA A 102 9.38 25.33 17.34
C ALA A 102 8.62 25.42 18.68
N ASP A 103 8.67 24.43 19.59
CA ASP A 103 7.99 24.66 20.88
C ASP A 103 8.61 23.87 22.04
N GLN A 104 9.51 24.52 22.77
CA GLN A 104 9.86 24.19 24.17
C GLN A 104 9.09 25.11 25.09
N SER A 105 7.77 25.06 25.09
CA SER A 105 6.97 25.62 26.21
C SER A 105 5.52 25.17 26.08
N ASN A 106 5.15 24.05 26.66
CA ASN A 106 3.95 23.91 27.50
C ASN A 106 3.77 22.46 27.98
N ALA A 107 4.04 22.24 29.24
CA ALA A 107 3.60 21.07 29.98
C ALA A 107 2.08 21.18 30.20
N GLY A 108 1.31 20.44 29.40
CA GLY A 108 -0.15 20.45 29.52
C GLY A 108 -0.78 19.23 28.87
N VAL A 109 -1.27 18.32 29.72
CA VAL A 109 -2.28 17.28 29.41
C VAL A 109 -1.97 16.37 28.22
N LEU A 110 -1.43 15.19 28.53
CA LEU A 110 -1.32 14.06 27.62
C LEU A 110 -2.71 13.65 27.07
N LYS A 111 -3.11 14.24 25.94
CA LYS A 111 -4.24 13.73 25.16
C LYS A 111 -3.83 12.34 24.66
N ARG A 112 -4.62 11.32 25.02
CA ARG A 112 -4.51 9.97 24.44
C ARG A 112 -4.45 10.11 22.93
N ALA A 113 -3.30 9.79 22.33
CA ALA A 113 -3.19 9.67 20.88
C ALA A 113 -3.96 8.41 20.47
N THR A 114 -5.22 8.56 20.12
CA THR A 114 -5.95 7.55 19.39
C THR A 114 -5.33 7.50 18.00
N VAL A 115 -4.36 6.59 17.83
CA VAL A 115 -3.86 6.26 16.50
C VAL A 115 -5.05 5.69 15.75
N ARG A 116 -5.59 6.46 14.82
CA ARG A 116 -6.61 5.98 13.91
C ARG A 116 -5.96 4.90 13.05
N THR A 117 -6.19 3.63 13.40
CA THR A 117 -5.94 2.53 12.47
C THR A 117 -6.80 2.86 11.25
N LEU A 118 -6.16 3.16 10.13
CA LEU A 118 -6.91 3.42 8.90
C LEU A 118 -7.74 2.18 8.62
N ALA A 119 -9.05 2.36 8.45
CA ALA A 119 -9.96 1.26 8.16
C ALA A 119 -9.41 0.43 6.98
N ALA A 120 -9.56 -0.87 7.07
CA ALA A 120 -9.22 -1.74 5.93
C ALA A 120 -10.05 -1.26 4.73
N PRO A 121 -9.42 -1.11 3.55
CA PRO A 121 -10.13 -0.65 2.35
C PRO A 121 -11.15 -1.66 1.82
N VAL A 122 -11.16 -2.85 2.39
CA VAL A 122 -12.02 -3.98 2.01
C VAL A 122 -12.70 -4.56 3.25
N THR A 123 -13.97 -4.93 3.10
CA THR A 123 -14.79 -5.53 4.16
C THR A 123 -14.76 -7.04 4.06
N ARG A 124 -14.84 -7.71 5.21
CA ARG A 124 -14.81 -9.19 5.29
C ARG A 124 -16.08 -9.81 4.69
N ASP A 125 -17.21 -9.15 4.87
CA ASP A 125 -18.53 -9.71 4.55
C ASP A 125 -18.97 -9.41 3.11
N ALA A 126 -18.16 -8.63 2.34
CA ALA A 126 -18.41 -8.39 0.94
C ALA A 126 -18.38 -9.69 0.13
N ASP A 127 -19.25 -9.86 -0.85
CA ASP A 127 -19.10 -10.91 -1.86
C ASP A 127 -17.86 -10.66 -2.74
N ASN A 128 -17.60 -11.50 -3.71
CA ASN A 128 -16.40 -11.40 -4.53
C ASN A 128 -16.43 -10.17 -5.47
N ASP A 129 -17.60 -9.79 -5.96
CA ASP A 129 -17.78 -8.64 -6.85
C ASP A 129 -17.61 -7.33 -6.07
N ALA A 130 -18.27 -7.23 -4.90
CA ALA A 130 -18.07 -6.10 -4.00
C ALA A 130 -16.64 -6.01 -3.49
N LEU A 131 -15.99 -7.15 -3.21
CA LEU A 131 -14.59 -7.19 -2.80
C LEU A 131 -13.68 -6.67 -3.92
N MET A 132 -13.92 -7.08 -5.16
CA MET A 132 -13.18 -6.59 -6.33
C MET A 132 -13.36 -5.08 -6.51
N MET A 133 -14.59 -4.58 -6.44
CA MET A 133 -14.89 -3.16 -6.54
C MET A 133 -14.23 -2.33 -5.42
N GLN A 134 -14.18 -2.84 -4.19
CA GLN A 134 -13.48 -2.19 -3.08
C GLN A 134 -11.98 -2.11 -3.33
N VAL A 135 -11.37 -3.15 -3.88
CA VAL A 135 -9.95 -3.15 -4.27
C VAL A 135 -9.68 -2.15 -5.39
N ILE A 136 -10.53 -2.11 -6.42
CA ILE A 136 -10.42 -1.13 -7.51
C ILE A 136 -10.56 0.31 -6.96
N GLY A 137 -11.52 0.56 -6.07
CA GLY A 137 -11.65 1.84 -5.38
C GLY A 137 -10.38 2.24 -4.63
N TYR A 138 -9.79 1.31 -3.90
CA TYR A 138 -8.51 1.55 -3.21
C TYR A 138 -7.35 1.87 -4.18
N TYR A 139 -7.24 1.16 -5.29
CA TYR A 139 -6.23 1.45 -6.30
C TYR A 139 -6.46 2.79 -7.00
N HIS A 140 -7.72 3.18 -7.18
CA HIS A 140 -8.11 4.49 -7.70
C HIS A 140 -7.65 5.63 -6.78
N ASP A 141 -7.94 5.52 -5.48
CA ASP A 141 -7.47 6.48 -4.47
C ASP A 141 -5.94 6.54 -4.41
N THR A 142 -5.29 5.39 -4.54
CA THR A 142 -3.83 5.29 -4.60
C THR A 142 -3.25 6.01 -5.81
N LEU A 143 -3.90 5.93 -6.98
CA LEU A 143 -3.49 6.66 -8.18
C LEU A 143 -3.49 8.17 -7.94
N LYS A 144 -4.57 8.70 -7.36
CA LYS A 144 -4.71 10.14 -7.05
C LYS A 144 -3.62 10.66 -6.12
N GLN A 145 -3.04 9.79 -5.31
CA GLN A 145 -1.97 10.09 -4.36
C GLN A 145 -0.56 9.75 -4.88
N SER A 146 -0.43 9.33 -6.14
CA SER A 146 0.83 8.84 -6.72
C SER A 146 1.34 9.76 -7.83
N PRO A 147 2.24 10.73 -7.54
CA PRO A 147 2.74 11.71 -8.51
C PRO A 147 3.37 11.05 -9.75
N ASP A 148 4.15 9.99 -9.57
CA ASP A 148 4.80 9.25 -10.67
C ASP A 148 3.77 8.64 -11.64
N ALA A 149 2.68 8.09 -11.10
CA ALA A 149 1.63 7.48 -11.91
C ALA A 149 0.81 8.55 -12.64
N LEU A 150 0.53 9.68 -12.00
CA LEU A 150 -0.13 10.82 -12.63
C LEU A 150 0.75 11.46 -13.71
N ALA A 151 2.05 11.61 -13.47
CA ALA A 151 2.99 12.10 -14.47
C ALA A 151 3.06 11.18 -15.69
N TYR A 152 2.99 9.86 -15.48
CA TYR A 152 2.90 8.88 -16.56
C TYR A 152 1.61 9.07 -17.38
N LEU A 153 0.45 9.20 -16.75
CA LEU A 153 -0.82 9.47 -17.45
C LEU A 153 -0.75 10.76 -18.25
N LYS A 154 -0.19 11.82 -17.66
CA LYS A 154 0.02 13.10 -18.33
C LYS A 154 0.91 12.96 -19.58
N SER A 155 2.00 12.22 -19.50
CA SER A 155 2.89 11.97 -20.66
C SER A 155 2.19 11.20 -21.79
N ARG A 156 1.05 10.56 -21.51
CA ARG A 156 0.22 9.81 -22.47
C ARG A 156 -1.04 10.57 -22.90
N GLY A 157 -1.25 11.79 -22.40
CA GLY A 157 -2.47 12.57 -22.67
C GLY A 157 -3.74 11.98 -22.05
N LEU A 158 -3.60 11.20 -20.97
CA LEU A 158 -4.67 10.52 -20.26
C LEU A 158 -4.90 11.09 -18.85
N ASP A 159 -4.50 12.34 -18.62
CA ASP A 159 -4.54 13.00 -17.31
C ASP A 159 -5.85 13.77 -17.04
N HIS A 160 -6.87 13.62 -17.92
CA HIS A 160 -8.15 14.25 -17.70
C HIS A 160 -8.85 13.66 -16.47
N PRO A 161 -9.23 14.48 -15.47
CA PRO A 161 -9.81 13.98 -14.21
C PRO A 161 -11.08 13.13 -14.43
N GLU A 162 -11.95 13.57 -15.34
CA GLU A 162 -13.18 12.88 -15.69
C GLU A 162 -12.93 11.47 -16.28
N LEU A 163 -11.90 11.33 -17.10
CA LEU A 163 -11.47 10.04 -17.63
C LEU A 163 -10.98 9.12 -16.49
N ILE A 164 -10.14 9.65 -15.60
CA ILE A 164 -9.61 8.90 -14.46
C ILE A 164 -10.76 8.42 -13.56
N ASP A 165 -11.73 9.28 -13.28
CA ASP A 165 -12.84 8.99 -12.37
C ASP A 165 -13.89 8.06 -13.01
N THR A 166 -14.25 8.27 -14.28
CA THR A 166 -15.24 7.46 -14.99
C THR A 166 -14.75 6.03 -15.18
N PHE A 167 -13.52 5.85 -15.64
CA PHE A 167 -12.94 4.52 -15.86
C PHE A 167 -12.28 3.91 -14.63
N LYS A 168 -12.38 4.55 -13.46
CA LYS A 168 -11.78 4.06 -12.21
C LYS A 168 -10.31 3.65 -12.36
N LEU A 169 -9.54 4.44 -13.13
CA LEU A 169 -8.12 4.17 -13.30
C LEU A 169 -7.45 4.10 -11.92
N GLY A 170 -6.57 3.14 -11.72
CA GLY A 170 -5.93 2.89 -10.43
C GLY A 170 -4.43 2.66 -10.54
N PHE A 171 -3.72 2.71 -9.42
CA PHE A 171 -2.30 2.40 -9.33
C PHE A 171 -2.00 1.46 -8.17
N VAL A 172 -1.22 0.42 -8.42
CA VAL A 172 -0.88 -0.60 -7.43
C VAL A 172 0.53 -0.37 -6.90
N ASN A 173 0.63 0.18 -5.70
CA ASN A 173 1.88 0.57 -5.05
C ASN A 173 2.32 -0.38 -3.91
N ARG A 174 1.76 -1.58 -3.80
CA ARG A 174 2.00 -2.60 -2.75
C ARG A 174 1.51 -2.22 -1.35
N THR A 175 0.64 -1.25 -1.21
CA THR A 175 0.18 -0.82 0.11
C THR A 175 -1.07 -1.54 0.58
N LEU A 176 -1.82 -2.22 -0.29
CA LEU A 176 -3.03 -2.94 0.06
C LEU A 176 -2.77 -3.93 1.21
N GLY A 177 -1.69 -4.72 1.09
CA GLY A 177 -1.34 -5.72 2.10
C GLY A 177 -1.03 -5.15 3.48
N LEU A 178 -0.60 -3.89 3.56
CA LEU A 178 -0.33 -3.18 4.82
C LEU A 178 -1.62 -2.70 5.51
N ARG A 179 -2.69 -2.55 4.73
CA ARG A 179 -4.01 -2.09 5.19
C ARG A 179 -4.93 -3.26 5.60
N LEU A 180 -4.57 -4.49 5.23
CA LEU A 180 -5.32 -5.69 5.59
C LEU A 180 -5.01 -6.14 7.02
N PRO A 181 -5.93 -6.89 7.67
CA PRO A 181 -5.65 -7.54 8.94
C PRO A 181 -4.39 -8.42 8.87
N GLU A 182 -3.73 -8.63 10.01
CA GLU A 182 -2.49 -9.40 10.11
C GLU A 182 -2.66 -10.82 9.54
N LYS A 183 -1.62 -11.32 8.85
CA LYS A 183 -1.64 -12.63 8.15
C LYS A 183 -1.88 -13.82 9.09
N ASN A 184 -1.37 -13.75 10.30
CA ASN A 184 -1.45 -14.78 11.33
C ASN A 184 -2.80 -14.82 12.05
N ARG A 185 -3.70 -13.89 11.78
CA ARG A 185 -5.07 -13.89 12.29
C ARG A 185 -6.01 -14.53 11.27
N LEU A 186 -6.99 -15.29 11.76
CA LEU A 186 -7.99 -16.00 10.92
C LEU A 186 -8.60 -15.05 9.88
N ALA A 187 -9.09 -13.89 10.32
CA ALA A 187 -9.69 -12.89 9.43
C ALA A 187 -8.73 -12.37 8.34
N GLY A 188 -7.44 -12.21 8.68
CA GLY A 188 -6.44 -11.78 7.72
C GLY A 188 -6.03 -12.86 6.72
N ALA A 189 -5.99 -14.11 7.15
CA ALA A 189 -5.72 -15.26 6.29
C ALA A 189 -6.89 -15.50 5.31
N GLU A 190 -8.12 -15.51 5.82
CA GLU A 190 -9.34 -15.69 5.04
C GLU A 190 -9.49 -14.63 3.95
N LEU A 191 -9.33 -13.35 4.29
CA LEU A 191 -9.42 -12.25 3.34
C LEU A 191 -8.36 -12.36 2.24
N ARG A 192 -7.12 -12.76 2.59
CA ARG A 192 -6.07 -12.97 1.57
C ARG A 192 -6.35 -14.16 0.67
N THR A 193 -6.93 -15.23 1.19
CA THR A 193 -7.39 -16.37 0.38
C THR A 193 -8.45 -15.93 -0.63
N ARG A 194 -9.41 -15.12 -0.20
CA ARG A 194 -10.42 -14.55 -1.11
C ARG A 194 -9.82 -13.64 -2.16
N LEU A 195 -8.87 -12.76 -1.77
CA LEU A 195 -8.14 -11.91 -2.72
C LEU A 195 -7.29 -12.73 -3.72
N GLN A 196 -6.83 -13.92 -3.33
CA GLN A 196 -6.21 -14.87 -4.26
C GLN A 196 -7.23 -15.47 -5.22
N ALA A 197 -8.40 -15.86 -4.71
CA ALA A 197 -9.47 -16.45 -5.53
C ALA A 197 -9.98 -15.49 -6.62
N ILE A 198 -10.04 -14.17 -6.34
CA ILE A 198 -10.40 -13.15 -7.33
C ILE A 198 -9.20 -12.63 -8.17
N GLY A 199 -8.00 -13.19 -8.01
CA GLY A 199 -6.82 -12.87 -8.83
C GLY A 199 -6.04 -11.61 -8.45
N ILE A 200 -6.40 -10.92 -7.38
CA ILE A 200 -5.69 -9.73 -6.87
C ILE A 200 -4.36 -10.11 -6.23
N TYR A 201 -4.32 -11.23 -5.50
CA TYR A 201 -3.09 -11.79 -4.94
C TYR A 201 -2.67 -13.05 -5.71
N ARG A 202 -1.38 -13.23 -5.88
CA ARG A 202 -0.80 -14.49 -6.36
C ARG A 202 -0.72 -15.50 -5.21
N GLN A 203 -0.58 -16.78 -5.51
CA GLN A 203 -0.32 -17.83 -4.52
C GLN A 203 0.89 -17.51 -3.63
N SER A 204 1.89 -16.82 -4.19
CA SER A 204 3.07 -16.33 -3.44
C SER A 204 2.76 -15.24 -2.41
N GLY A 205 1.52 -14.75 -2.32
CA GLY A 205 1.08 -13.70 -1.40
C GLY A 205 1.44 -12.27 -1.85
N HIS A 206 1.94 -12.09 -3.07
CA HIS A 206 2.20 -10.77 -3.65
C HIS A 206 1.03 -10.26 -4.48
N GLU A 207 0.81 -8.96 -4.50
CA GLU A 207 -0.19 -8.33 -5.36
C GLU A 207 0.14 -8.61 -6.84
N HIS A 208 -0.85 -9.08 -7.60
CA HIS A 208 -0.68 -9.49 -8.99
C HIS A 208 -0.24 -8.33 -9.88
N PHE A 209 -0.89 -7.18 -9.73
CA PHE A 209 -0.66 -5.97 -10.52
C PHE A 209 0.40 -5.03 -9.95
N ASN A 210 1.17 -5.46 -9.00
CA ASN A 210 2.16 -4.64 -8.32
C ASN A 210 3.00 -3.74 -9.28
N GLY A 211 3.07 -2.43 -8.98
CA GLY A 211 3.80 -1.43 -9.79
C GLY A 211 3.17 -1.15 -11.15
N SER A 212 1.87 -1.42 -11.30
CA SER A 212 1.14 -1.21 -12.55
C SER A 212 0.07 -0.15 -12.39
N LEU A 213 -0.14 0.61 -13.45
CA LEU A 213 -1.40 1.29 -13.70
C LEU A 213 -2.44 0.22 -14.01
N VAL A 214 -3.62 0.29 -13.41
CA VAL A 214 -4.71 -0.66 -13.63
C VAL A 214 -5.92 0.04 -14.24
N VAL A 215 -6.55 -0.65 -15.17
CA VAL A 215 -7.78 -0.25 -15.86
C VAL A 215 -8.77 -1.38 -15.68
N PRO A 216 -9.81 -1.22 -14.86
CA PRO A 216 -10.88 -2.19 -14.76
C PRO A 216 -11.79 -2.12 -15.98
N VAL A 217 -12.26 -3.27 -16.42
CA VAL A 217 -13.35 -3.39 -17.38
C VAL A 217 -14.60 -3.70 -16.57
N ILE A 218 -15.57 -2.78 -16.62
CA ILE A 218 -16.80 -2.86 -15.83
C ILE A 218 -17.96 -3.07 -16.81
N ASP A 219 -18.81 -4.05 -16.51
CA ASP A 219 -20.01 -4.32 -17.30
C ASP A 219 -21.15 -3.34 -17.00
N GLU A 220 -22.26 -3.47 -17.71
CA GLU A 220 -23.45 -2.62 -17.54
C GLU A 220 -24.10 -2.77 -16.15
N ALA A 221 -23.90 -3.93 -15.50
CA ALA A 221 -24.38 -4.20 -14.16
C ALA A 221 -23.48 -3.62 -13.05
N GLY A 222 -22.32 -3.09 -13.43
CA GLY A 222 -21.34 -2.51 -12.51
C GLY A 222 -20.33 -3.51 -11.94
N HIS A 223 -20.26 -4.74 -12.47
CA HIS A 223 -19.27 -5.73 -12.04
C HIS A 223 -17.95 -5.59 -12.82
N VAL A 224 -16.85 -5.85 -12.15
CA VAL A 224 -15.54 -5.88 -12.79
C VAL A 224 -15.30 -7.25 -13.43
N VAL A 225 -15.38 -7.30 -14.74
CA VAL A 225 -15.22 -8.56 -15.53
C VAL A 225 -13.77 -8.85 -15.90
N GLU A 226 -12.95 -7.83 -16.01
CA GLU A 226 -11.51 -7.94 -16.28
C GLU A 226 -10.75 -6.79 -15.63
N VAL A 227 -9.48 -7.00 -15.33
CA VAL A 227 -8.55 -5.93 -14.94
C VAL A 227 -7.32 -6.01 -15.81
N TYR A 228 -7.05 -4.93 -16.52
CA TYR A 228 -5.81 -4.76 -17.25
C TYR A 228 -4.80 -3.99 -16.41
N GLY A 229 -3.56 -4.45 -16.37
CA GLY A 229 -2.46 -3.79 -15.69
C GLY A 229 -1.29 -3.50 -16.62
N ARG A 230 -0.78 -2.28 -16.62
CA ARG A 230 0.45 -1.88 -17.32
C ARG A 230 1.53 -1.46 -16.32
N LYS A 231 2.68 -2.12 -16.35
CA LYS A 231 3.85 -1.71 -15.56
C LYS A 231 4.29 -0.30 -15.95
N LEU A 232 4.47 0.56 -14.94
CA LEU A 232 4.99 1.91 -15.18
C LEU A 232 6.49 1.90 -15.52
N LEU A 233 7.23 0.91 -15.00
CA LEU A 233 8.66 0.78 -15.22
C LEU A 233 8.96 0.19 -16.60
N ASP A 234 9.95 0.76 -17.29
CA ASP A 234 10.47 0.23 -18.55
C ASP A 234 11.65 -0.73 -18.33
N ASN A 235 12.47 -0.53 -17.29
CA ASN A 235 13.60 -1.41 -16.92
C ASN A 235 13.15 -2.61 -16.07
N LEU A 236 12.27 -3.43 -16.61
CA LEU A 236 11.79 -4.64 -15.93
C LEU A 236 12.86 -5.74 -15.96
N ARG A 237 12.86 -6.58 -14.93
CA ARG A 237 13.67 -7.80 -14.92
C ARG A 237 13.28 -8.68 -16.11
N ALA A 238 14.26 -9.31 -16.75
CA ALA A 238 14.02 -10.26 -17.84
C ALA A 238 12.93 -11.29 -17.47
N GLY A 239 11.99 -11.51 -18.37
CA GLY A 239 10.84 -12.40 -18.16
C GLY A 239 9.65 -11.76 -17.40
N THR A 240 9.75 -10.50 -16.95
CA THR A 240 8.62 -9.83 -16.33
C THR A 240 7.70 -9.23 -17.41
N PRO A 241 6.43 -9.66 -17.53
CA PRO A 241 5.53 -9.10 -18.52
C PRO A 241 5.21 -7.62 -18.20
N LYS A 242 5.22 -6.78 -19.24
CA LYS A 242 4.85 -5.36 -19.13
C LYS A 242 3.34 -5.18 -18.98
N HIS A 243 2.57 -6.10 -19.55
CA HIS A 243 1.12 -6.12 -19.56
C HIS A 243 0.61 -7.31 -18.73
N LEU A 244 -0.35 -7.08 -17.87
CA LEU A 244 -0.94 -8.05 -16.97
C LEU A 244 -2.45 -8.06 -17.14
N TYR A 245 -3.04 -9.21 -16.91
CA TYR A 245 -4.49 -9.42 -16.93
C TYR A 245 -4.87 -10.28 -15.73
N LEU A 246 -6.13 -10.28 -15.33
CA LEU A 246 -6.60 -11.25 -14.34
C LEU A 246 -6.31 -12.68 -14.82
N PRO A 247 -5.92 -13.60 -13.92
CA PRO A 247 -5.84 -15.01 -14.24
C PRO A 247 -7.17 -15.52 -14.84
N LYS A 248 -7.10 -16.41 -15.84
CA LYS A 248 -8.30 -16.89 -16.55
C LYS A 248 -9.33 -17.52 -15.61
N GLU A 249 -8.85 -18.20 -14.58
CA GLU A 249 -9.66 -18.88 -13.58
C GLU A 249 -10.42 -17.90 -12.64
N CYS A 250 -9.98 -16.65 -12.62
CA CYS A 250 -10.53 -15.60 -11.74
C CYS A 250 -11.43 -14.61 -12.50
N ARG A 251 -11.56 -14.76 -13.81
CA ARG A 251 -12.49 -13.96 -14.59
C ARG A 251 -13.89 -14.43 -14.28
N ALA A 252 -14.81 -13.48 -14.05
CA ALA A 252 -16.20 -13.83 -13.89
C ALA A 252 -16.62 -14.73 -15.05
N ALA A 253 -17.33 -15.81 -14.75
CA ALA A 253 -18.00 -16.65 -15.75
C ALA A 253 -19.19 -15.86 -16.34
N SER A 254 -18.92 -14.65 -16.83
CA SER A 254 -19.86 -13.88 -17.61
C SER A 254 -20.05 -14.64 -18.91
N GLY A 255 -21.25 -15.14 -19.08
CA GLY A 255 -21.68 -15.72 -20.35
C GLY A 255 -21.19 -14.87 -21.51
N GLU A 256 -20.95 -15.52 -22.65
CA GLU A 256 -20.44 -15.00 -23.92
C GLU A 256 -20.31 -13.47 -23.99
N VAL A 257 -19.06 -13.01 -23.93
CA VAL A 257 -18.71 -11.60 -24.13
C VAL A 257 -19.43 -11.15 -25.41
N SER A 258 -20.45 -10.31 -25.27
CA SER A 258 -21.20 -9.78 -26.40
C SER A 258 -20.23 -9.19 -27.42
N GLY A 259 -20.53 -9.29 -28.73
CA GLY A 259 -19.63 -8.93 -29.84
C GLY A 259 -19.02 -7.52 -29.75
N GLU A 260 -19.65 -6.58 -29.01
CA GLU A 260 -19.13 -5.24 -28.75
C GLU A 260 -17.89 -5.21 -27.84
N MET A 261 -17.78 -6.15 -26.90
CA MET A 261 -16.62 -6.27 -26.03
C MET A 261 -15.45 -6.93 -26.74
N SER A 262 -15.72 -7.76 -27.77
CA SER A 262 -14.72 -8.28 -28.71
C SER A 262 -14.12 -7.11 -29.52
N LEU A 263 -14.93 -6.17 -29.98
CA LEU A 263 -14.48 -4.96 -30.69
C LEU A 263 -13.63 -4.04 -29.78
N PHE A 264 -13.96 -3.92 -28.48
CA PHE A 264 -13.12 -3.19 -27.53
C PHE A 264 -11.78 -3.88 -27.29
N LEU A 265 -11.74 -5.19 -27.23
CA LEU A 265 -10.51 -5.99 -27.13
C LEU A 265 -9.68 -5.94 -28.42
N GLU A 266 -10.33 -5.85 -29.58
CA GLU A 266 -9.67 -5.69 -30.88
C GLU A 266 -9.21 -4.25 -31.14
N TRP A 267 -10.00 -3.24 -30.78
CA TRP A 267 -9.59 -1.83 -30.78
C TRP A 267 -8.38 -1.62 -29.84
N ARG A 268 -8.35 -2.30 -28.72
CA ARG A 268 -7.25 -2.35 -27.76
C ARG A 268 -5.96 -2.96 -28.34
N ARG A 269 -6.07 -3.98 -29.21
CA ARG A 269 -4.93 -4.56 -29.93
C ARG A 269 -4.36 -3.61 -30.98
N SER A 270 -5.19 -2.83 -31.64
CA SER A 270 -4.77 -1.92 -32.71
C SER A 270 -4.36 -0.53 -32.20
N SER A 271 -4.99 0.02 -31.15
CA SER A 271 -4.74 1.41 -30.72
C SER A 271 -3.60 1.57 -29.72
N PHE A 272 -3.24 0.51 -28.95
CA PHE A 272 -2.13 0.57 -27.99
C PHE A 272 -0.78 0.11 -28.58
N PHE A 273 -0.77 -0.43 -29.79
CA PHE A 273 0.46 -0.90 -30.46
C PHE A 273 1.18 0.21 -31.28
N TRP A 274 0.54 1.36 -31.49
CA TRP A 274 1.04 2.42 -32.38
C TRP A 274 1.37 3.74 -31.66
N LEU A 275 1.96 3.71 -30.47
CA LEU A 275 2.65 4.89 -29.94
C LEU A 275 4.02 4.43 -29.39
N PRO A 276 5.12 4.98 -29.97
CA PRO A 276 6.49 4.64 -29.61
C PRO A 276 6.85 4.96 -28.17
#